data_39d5fab4a68b2ba1d2caa9835e2abca4
#
_entry.id   39d5fab4a68b2ba1d2caa9835e2abca4
#
_cell.length_a   1.000
_cell.length_b   1.000
_cell.length_c   1.000
_cell.angle_alpha   90.00
_cell.angle_beta   90.00
_cell.angle_gamma   90.00
#
_symmetry.space_group_name_H-M   'P 1'
#
loop_
_entity.id
_entity.type
_entity.pdbx_description
1 polymer ?
#
loop_
_entity_poly.entity_id
_entity_poly.type
_entity_poly.pdbx_seq_one_letter_code
_entity_poly.pdbx_strand_id
1 'polypeptide(L)'
;MKISERSYPIAQLKKFTKVENWKSYFSRFISPFLGENVLEVGAGIGATTEILCNDSNKTWVCLEPDGALLAGIDEKIEQKTLPASCQTQKGLVADLDKKMLFDSIIYIDVLEHIEKDGEELAQASQHLKAGGKLIVLSPAYESLYSPFDKAIGH
;
A
#
# COMPACT_ATOMS: atom_id res chain seq x y z
N MET A 1 -16.31 14.36 0.74
CA MET A 1 -16.05 14.15 2.18
C MET A 1 -14.55 14.26 2.42
N LYS A 2 -14.17 15.03 3.41
CA LYS A 2 -12.76 15.41 3.60
C LYS A 2 -11.97 14.21 4.11
N ILE A 3 -11.16 13.59 3.26
CA ILE A 3 -9.95 12.91 3.74
C ILE A 3 -9.15 14.05 4.37
N SER A 4 -9.07 14.04 5.71
CA SER A 4 -8.31 15.09 6.40
C SER A 4 -6.88 15.01 5.89
N GLU A 5 -6.32 16.16 5.50
CA GLU A 5 -4.90 16.38 5.25
C GLU A 5 -4.10 16.15 6.56
N ARG A 6 -4.16 14.93 7.09
CA ARG A 6 -3.28 14.50 8.17
C ARG A 6 -2.05 13.89 7.52
N SER A 7 -1.04 14.73 7.28
CA SER A 7 0.28 14.19 7.02
C SER A 7 0.68 13.32 8.22
N TYR A 8 0.82 12.03 7.99
CA TYR A 8 1.38 11.13 8.99
C TYR A 8 2.77 11.62 9.38
N PRO A 9 3.11 11.66 10.69
CA PRO A 9 4.43 12.02 11.09
C PRO A 9 5.43 11.02 10.48
N ILE A 10 6.21 11.44 9.50
CA ILE A 10 7.24 10.63 8.82
C ILE A 10 8.14 9.88 9.83
N ALA A 11 8.36 10.48 11.02
CA ALA A 11 9.09 9.86 12.10
C ALA A 11 8.44 8.59 12.67
N GLN A 12 7.11 8.46 12.60
CA GLN A 12 6.40 7.25 13.04
C GLN A 12 6.47 6.15 11.99
N LEU A 13 6.26 6.49 10.72
CA LEU A 13 6.42 5.55 9.61
C LEU A 13 7.84 4.94 9.59
N LYS A 14 8.87 5.74 9.88
CA LYS A 14 10.27 5.26 10.01
C LYS A 14 10.50 4.28 11.16
N LYS A 15 9.68 4.26 12.21
CA LYS A 15 9.79 3.25 13.27
C LYS A 15 9.30 1.89 12.81
N PHE A 16 8.26 1.82 11.99
CA PHE A 16 7.76 0.57 11.41
C PHE A 16 8.72 -0.05 10.40
N THR A 17 9.63 0.72 9.78
CA THR A 17 10.65 0.16 8.88
C THR A 17 11.64 -0.77 9.58
N LYS A 18 11.78 -0.69 10.91
CA LYS A 18 12.75 -1.47 11.68
C LYS A 18 12.23 -2.83 12.19
N VAL A 19 10.97 -3.19 11.92
CA VAL A 19 10.39 -4.45 12.40
C VAL A 19 10.61 -5.55 11.36
N GLU A 20 11.86 -5.93 11.13
CA GLU A 20 12.28 -6.90 10.09
C GLU A 20 11.58 -8.26 10.23
N ASN A 21 11.39 -8.74 11.46
CA ASN A 21 10.74 -10.04 11.71
C ASN A 21 9.27 -10.06 11.27
N TRP A 22 8.51 -9.01 11.56
CA TRP A 22 7.12 -8.90 11.14
C TRP A 22 7.00 -8.82 9.62
N LYS A 23 7.83 -8.02 9.00
CA LYS A 23 7.87 -7.84 7.54
C LYS A 23 8.18 -9.14 6.82
N SER A 24 9.20 -9.87 7.26
CA SER A 24 9.53 -11.20 6.75
C SER A 24 8.42 -12.21 6.97
N TYR A 25 7.67 -12.08 8.07
CA TYR A 25 6.57 -12.96 8.38
C TYR A 25 5.41 -12.76 7.41
N PHE A 26 4.84 -11.56 7.31
CA PHE A 26 3.68 -11.35 6.44
C PHE A 26 4.01 -11.49 4.95
N SER A 27 5.23 -11.13 4.53
CA SER A 27 5.63 -11.27 3.13
C SER A 27 5.53 -12.72 2.62
N ARG A 28 5.87 -13.70 3.47
CA ARG A 28 5.75 -15.13 3.12
C ARG A 28 4.31 -15.55 2.81
N PHE A 29 3.34 -14.93 3.48
CA PHE A 29 1.91 -15.22 3.24
C PHE A 29 1.37 -14.47 2.04
N ILE A 30 1.84 -13.26 1.77
CA ILE A 30 1.34 -12.41 0.70
C ILE A 30 2.00 -12.76 -0.65
N SER A 31 3.32 -12.93 -0.69
CA SER A 31 4.07 -13.14 -1.93
C SER A 31 3.53 -14.24 -2.85
N PRO A 32 3.03 -15.41 -2.36
CA PRO A 32 2.48 -16.44 -3.23
C PRO A 32 1.21 -16.03 -3.99
N PHE A 33 0.57 -14.93 -3.58
CA PHE A 33 -0.66 -14.43 -4.17
C PHE A 33 -0.44 -13.23 -5.09
N LEU A 34 0.77 -12.68 -5.13
CA LEU A 34 1.13 -11.58 -6.01
C LEU A 34 1.31 -12.06 -7.44
N GLY A 35 0.76 -11.29 -8.38
CA GLY A 35 0.96 -11.51 -9.80
C GLY A 35 2.03 -10.58 -10.39
N GLU A 36 2.07 -10.51 -11.72
CA GLU A 36 3.06 -9.71 -12.44
C GLU A 36 2.76 -8.20 -12.36
N ASN A 37 1.47 -7.82 -12.36
CA ASN A 37 1.04 -6.41 -12.28
C ASN A 37 0.35 -6.18 -10.94
N VAL A 38 0.97 -5.39 -10.10
CA VAL A 38 0.54 -5.15 -8.72
C VAL A 38 0.21 -3.67 -8.52
N LEU A 39 -0.90 -3.42 -7.84
CA LEU A 39 -1.24 -2.12 -7.28
C LEU A 39 -1.09 -2.19 -5.76
N GLU A 40 -0.24 -1.34 -5.21
CA GLU A 40 -0.10 -1.10 -3.78
C GLU A 40 -0.83 0.20 -3.44
N VAL A 41 -1.94 0.09 -2.71
CA VAL A 41 -2.73 1.25 -2.28
C VAL A 41 -2.24 1.71 -0.91
N GLY A 42 -2.00 3.03 -0.77
CA GLY A 42 -1.45 3.61 0.45
C GLY A 42 0.02 3.24 0.66
N ALA A 43 0.84 3.33 -0.40
CA ALA A 43 2.24 2.90 -0.37
C ALA A 43 3.11 3.65 0.66
N GLY A 44 2.67 4.83 1.13
CA GLY A 44 3.39 5.63 2.10
C GLY A 44 4.82 5.95 1.66
N ILE A 45 5.80 5.58 2.48
CA ILE A 45 7.24 5.75 2.17
C ILE A 45 7.86 4.54 1.45
N GLY A 46 7.03 3.59 0.98
CA GLY A 46 7.48 2.41 0.26
C GLY A 46 8.04 1.29 1.13
N ALA A 47 7.67 1.23 2.40
CA ALA A 47 8.19 0.22 3.32
C ALA A 47 7.72 -1.21 2.97
N THR A 48 6.51 -1.36 2.45
CA THR A 48 5.97 -2.62 1.94
C THR A 48 6.51 -2.91 0.55
N THR A 49 6.62 -1.87 -0.30
CA THR A 49 7.22 -1.97 -1.63
C THR A 49 8.62 -2.59 -1.58
N GLU A 50 9.49 -2.14 -0.66
CA GLU A 50 10.86 -2.67 -0.50
C GLU A 50 10.92 -4.18 -0.22
N ILE A 51 9.84 -4.74 0.31
CA ILE A 51 9.81 -6.14 0.74
C ILE A 51 9.17 -7.04 -0.30
N LEU A 52 8.12 -6.54 -0.95
CA LEU A 52 7.26 -7.33 -1.82
C LEU A 52 7.56 -7.14 -3.30
N CYS A 53 7.95 -5.91 -3.72
CA CYS A 53 8.30 -5.64 -5.10
C CYS A 53 9.66 -6.26 -5.46
N ASN A 54 9.70 -7.00 -6.56
CA ASN A 54 10.91 -7.67 -7.02
C ASN A 54 10.93 -7.75 -8.55
N ASP A 55 12.03 -8.26 -9.11
CA ASP A 55 12.26 -8.32 -10.56
C ASP A 55 11.30 -9.25 -11.33
N SER A 56 10.50 -10.06 -10.64
CA SER A 56 9.44 -10.85 -11.28
C SER A 56 8.19 -10.04 -11.62
N ASN A 57 8.03 -8.86 -11.02
CA ASN A 57 6.92 -7.97 -11.33
C ASN A 57 7.18 -7.24 -12.65
N LYS A 58 6.21 -7.24 -13.55
CA LYS A 58 6.22 -6.43 -14.77
C LYS A 58 5.89 -4.97 -14.48
N THR A 59 4.96 -4.77 -13.54
CA THR A 59 4.54 -3.44 -13.11
C THR A 59 4.19 -3.50 -11.63
N TRP A 60 4.72 -2.55 -10.86
CA TRP A 60 4.34 -2.31 -9.47
C TRP A 60 3.99 -0.83 -9.32
N VAL A 61 2.71 -0.52 -9.09
CA VAL A 61 2.22 0.85 -8.92
C VAL A 61 2.06 1.14 -7.45
N CYS A 62 2.82 2.09 -6.93
CA CYS A 62 2.70 2.66 -5.59
C CYS A 62 1.71 3.82 -5.64
N LEU A 63 0.47 3.60 -5.22
CA LEU A 63 -0.58 4.62 -5.18
C LEU A 63 -0.61 5.26 -3.80
N GLU A 64 -0.46 6.59 -3.72
CA GLU A 64 -0.43 7.33 -2.46
C GLU A 64 -0.94 8.77 -2.69
N PRO A 65 -1.89 9.27 -1.88
CA PRO A 65 -2.38 10.64 -2.01
C PRO A 65 -1.36 11.70 -1.54
N ASP A 66 -0.46 11.39 -0.61
CA ASP A 66 0.56 12.32 -0.14
C ASP A 66 1.81 12.30 -1.04
N GLY A 67 1.95 13.34 -1.88
CA GLY A 67 3.10 13.46 -2.77
C GLY A 67 4.46 13.59 -2.06
N ALA A 68 4.49 14.02 -0.80
CA ALA A 68 5.73 14.10 -0.04
C ALA A 68 6.24 12.69 0.36
N LEU A 69 5.32 11.74 0.58
CA LEU A 69 5.66 10.35 0.84
C LEU A 69 6.16 9.66 -0.45
N LEU A 70 5.50 9.92 -1.59
CA LEU A 70 5.92 9.38 -2.89
C LEU A 70 7.32 9.81 -3.29
N ALA A 71 7.72 11.05 -2.99
CA ALA A 71 9.06 11.53 -3.30
C ALA A 71 10.17 10.63 -2.72
N GLY A 72 9.93 10.02 -1.54
CA GLY A 72 10.85 9.05 -0.96
C GLY A 72 10.92 7.73 -1.74
N ILE A 73 9.83 7.32 -2.38
CA ILE A 73 9.81 6.13 -3.27
C ILE A 73 10.51 6.46 -4.58
N ASP A 74 10.23 7.63 -5.18
CA ASP A 74 10.88 8.10 -6.41
C ASP A 74 12.40 8.15 -6.25
N GLU A 75 12.90 8.68 -5.12
CA GLU A 75 14.32 8.69 -4.81
C GLU A 75 14.93 7.28 -4.77
N LYS A 76 14.23 6.31 -4.19
CA LYS A 76 14.68 4.90 -4.16
C LYS A 76 14.70 4.26 -5.55
N ILE A 77 13.76 4.61 -6.41
CA ILE A 77 13.73 4.17 -7.82
C ILE A 77 14.93 4.75 -8.57
N GLU A 78 15.21 6.05 -8.43
CA GLU A 78 16.35 6.72 -9.03
C GLU A 78 17.69 6.13 -8.55
N GLN A 79 17.80 5.82 -7.25
CA GLN A 79 18.96 5.17 -6.66
C GLN A 79 19.07 3.67 -7.00
N LYS A 80 18.11 3.12 -7.74
CA LYS A 80 18.04 1.68 -8.09
C LYS A 80 18.02 0.74 -6.89
N THR A 81 17.47 1.20 -5.77
CA THR A 81 17.20 0.36 -4.59
C THR A 81 15.84 -0.35 -4.67
N LEU A 82 14.99 0.08 -5.60
CA LEU A 82 13.76 -0.60 -6.00
C LEU A 82 13.88 -1.06 -7.46
N PRO A 83 13.18 -2.15 -7.85
CA PRO A 83 13.13 -2.62 -9.23
C PRO A 83 12.64 -1.55 -10.21
N ALA A 84 13.12 -1.60 -11.46
CA ALA A 84 12.70 -0.69 -12.51
C ALA A 84 11.21 -0.80 -12.91
N SER A 85 10.55 -1.89 -12.50
CA SER A 85 9.11 -2.09 -12.66
C SER A 85 8.26 -1.27 -11.69
N CYS A 86 8.88 -0.73 -10.63
CA CYS A 86 8.22 0.09 -9.63
C CYS A 86 8.00 1.50 -10.17
N GLN A 87 6.79 2.04 -9.98
CA GLN A 87 6.43 3.40 -10.36
C GLN A 87 5.48 4.00 -9.33
N THR A 88 5.52 5.30 -9.18
CA THR A 88 4.65 6.04 -8.26
C THR A 88 3.47 6.64 -9.00
N GLN A 89 2.33 6.70 -8.33
CA GLN A 89 1.16 7.42 -8.80
C GLN A 89 0.52 8.17 -7.64
N LYS A 90 0.40 9.49 -7.77
CA LYS A 90 -0.30 10.29 -6.79
C LYS A 90 -1.80 10.19 -7.03
N GLY A 91 -2.57 9.89 -5.97
CA GLY A 91 -4.03 9.87 -6.02
C GLY A 91 -4.64 8.78 -5.16
N LEU A 92 -5.92 8.57 -5.37
CA LEU A 92 -6.74 7.53 -4.77
C LEU A 92 -7.15 6.51 -5.83
N VAL A 93 -7.72 5.38 -5.43
CA VAL A 93 -8.22 4.37 -6.38
C VAL A 93 -9.24 4.97 -7.36
N ALA A 94 -10.07 5.92 -6.89
CA ALA A 94 -11.04 6.63 -7.72
C ALA A 94 -10.40 7.48 -8.86
N ASP A 95 -9.13 7.83 -8.74
CA ASP A 95 -8.40 8.64 -9.73
C ASP A 95 -7.69 7.79 -10.79
N LEU A 96 -7.68 6.46 -10.64
CA LEU A 96 -7.04 5.57 -11.59
C LEU A 96 -7.78 5.53 -12.94
N ASP A 97 -7.02 5.46 -14.03
CA ASP A 97 -7.61 5.18 -15.34
C ASP A 97 -8.27 3.80 -15.30
N LYS A 98 -9.55 3.75 -15.70
CA LYS A 98 -10.37 2.51 -15.74
C LYS A 98 -9.77 1.38 -16.58
N LYS A 99 -8.80 1.69 -17.44
CA LYS A 99 -8.07 0.71 -18.24
C LYS A 99 -6.93 0.04 -17.48
N MET A 100 -6.53 0.59 -16.35
CA MET A 100 -5.48 -0.02 -15.50
C MET A 100 -6.06 -1.26 -14.81
N LEU A 101 -5.53 -2.42 -15.15
CA LEU A 101 -5.94 -3.70 -14.59
C LEU A 101 -4.73 -4.42 -13.99
N PHE A 102 -4.93 -4.95 -12.79
CA PHE A 102 -3.88 -5.59 -12.00
C PHE A 102 -4.19 -7.07 -11.73
N ASP A 103 -3.14 -7.85 -11.59
CA ASP A 103 -3.25 -9.24 -11.14
C ASP A 103 -3.46 -9.32 -9.63
N SER A 104 -2.92 -8.32 -8.90
CA SER A 104 -3.07 -8.21 -7.45
C SER A 104 -3.21 -6.75 -7.04
N ILE A 105 -4.11 -6.48 -6.11
CA ILE A 105 -4.25 -5.19 -5.42
C ILE A 105 -4.04 -5.46 -3.93
N ILE A 106 -3.14 -4.70 -3.31
CA ILE A 106 -2.79 -4.88 -1.90
C ILE A 106 -3.09 -3.63 -1.08
N TYR A 107 -3.63 -3.85 0.12
CA TYR A 107 -3.84 -2.87 1.18
C TYR A 107 -3.18 -3.39 2.44
N ILE A 108 -2.11 -2.76 2.87
CA ILE A 108 -1.34 -3.15 4.06
C ILE A 108 -1.37 -2.00 5.07
N ASP A 109 -2.12 -2.18 6.16
CA ASP A 109 -2.33 -1.17 7.20
C ASP A 109 -2.89 0.16 6.64
N VAL A 110 -3.93 0.07 5.79
CA VAL A 110 -4.54 1.20 5.09
C VAL A 110 -6.05 1.28 5.30
N LEU A 111 -6.78 0.15 5.21
CA LEU A 111 -8.24 0.15 5.22
C LEU A 111 -8.84 0.67 6.53
N GLU A 112 -8.15 0.50 7.65
CA GLU A 112 -8.53 1.03 8.97
C GLU A 112 -8.62 2.57 9.00
N HIS A 113 -8.03 3.23 8.01
CA HIS A 113 -8.06 4.69 7.88
C HIS A 113 -9.14 5.18 6.90
N ILE A 114 -9.86 4.26 6.24
CA ILE A 114 -10.86 4.56 5.23
C ILE A 114 -12.26 4.34 5.81
N GLU A 115 -12.99 5.41 6.09
CA GLU A 115 -14.33 5.35 6.68
C GLU A 115 -15.32 4.52 5.86
N LYS A 116 -15.18 4.54 4.53
CA LYS A 116 -16.04 3.84 3.58
C LYS A 116 -15.26 2.71 2.88
N ASP A 117 -14.67 1.84 3.66
CA ASP A 117 -13.83 0.73 3.19
C ASP A 117 -14.54 -0.17 2.17
N GLY A 118 -15.83 -0.45 2.36
CA GLY A 118 -16.63 -1.23 1.41
C GLY A 118 -16.76 -0.56 0.03
N GLU A 119 -16.94 0.79 -0.03
CA GLU A 119 -16.97 1.53 -1.29
C GLU A 119 -15.59 1.53 -1.95
N GLU A 120 -14.54 1.70 -1.18
CA GLU A 120 -13.14 1.64 -1.63
C GLU A 120 -12.81 0.30 -2.25
N LEU A 121 -13.13 -0.82 -1.56
CA LEU A 121 -12.89 -2.16 -2.05
C LEU A 121 -13.71 -2.48 -3.32
N ALA A 122 -14.94 -1.96 -3.39
CA ALA A 122 -15.78 -2.10 -4.58
C ALA A 122 -15.18 -1.35 -5.79
N GLN A 123 -14.57 -0.19 -5.58
CA GLN A 123 -13.84 0.54 -6.63
C GLN A 123 -12.56 -0.21 -7.03
N ALA A 124 -11.76 -0.61 -6.05
CA ALA A 124 -10.53 -1.36 -6.30
C ALA A 124 -10.78 -2.63 -7.10
N SER A 125 -11.89 -3.35 -6.81
CA SER A 125 -12.24 -4.58 -7.52
C SER A 125 -12.44 -4.38 -9.03
N GLN A 126 -12.82 -3.18 -9.47
CA GLN A 126 -12.98 -2.84 -10.89
C GLN A 126 -11.64 -2.77 -11.63
N HIS A 127 -10.55 -2.65 -10.90
CA HIS A 127 -9.18 -2.66 -11.42
C HIS A 127 -8.52 -4.03 -11.33
N LEU A 128 -9.25 -5.09 -10.94
CA LEU A 128 -8.74 -6.44 -10.98
C LEU A 128 -8.97 -7.09 -12.35
N LYS A 129 -7.97 -7.78 -12.85
CA LYS A 129 -8.13 -8.71 -13.96
C LYS A 129 -9.02 -9.89 -13.55
N ALA A 130 -9.58 -10.60 -14.52
CA ALA A 130 -10.30 -11.86 -14.24
C ALA A 130 -9.38 -12.85 -13.50
N GLY A 131 -9.81 -13.31 -12.33
CA GLY A 131 -9.01 -14.16 -11.45
C GLY A 131 -7.95 -13.43 -10.62
N GLY A 132 -7.87 -12.11 -10.73
CA GLY A 132 -7.01 -11.27 -9.89
C GLY A 132 -7.38 -11.34 -8.40
N LYS A 133 -6.47 -10.94 -7.55
CA LYS A 133 -6.60 -11.06 -6.08
C LYS A 133 -6.55 -9.70 -5.41
N LEU A 134 -7.49 -9.50 -4.47
CA LEU A 134 -7.46 -8.41 -3.51
C LEU A 134 -6.90 -8.96 -2.19
N ILE A 135 -5.83 -8.35 -1.71
CA ILE A 135 -5.11 -8.79 -0.52
C ILE A 135 -5.15 -7.66 0.50
N VAL A 136 -5.66 -7.95 1.68
CA VAL A 136 -5.81 -6.98 2.76
C VAL A 136 -5.10 -7.49 4.00
N LEU A 137 -4.28 -6.65 4.60
CA LEU A 137 -3.74 -6.82 5.93
C LEU A 137 -4.09 -5.57 6.76
N SER A 138 -4.84 -5.78 7.84
CA SER A 138 -5.34 -4.72 8.71
C SER A 138 -5.46 -5.24 10.14
N PRO A 139 -5.35 -4.40 11.18
CA PRO A 139 -5.62 -4.79 12.57
C PRO A 139 -7.03 -5.34 12.72
N ALA A 140 -7.18 -6.52 13.38
CA ALA A 140 -8.43 -7.28 13.39
C ALA A 140 -9.22 -7.21 14.71
N TYR A 141 -8.66 -6.68 15.80
CA TYR A 141 -9.27 -6.79 17.12
C TYR A 141 -9.40 -5.45 17.83
N GLU A 142 -10.63 -4.93 17.93
CA GLU A 142 -10.95 -3.74 18.74
C GLU A 142 -10.53 -3.89 20.22
N SER A 143 -10.54 -5.11 20.77
CA SER A 143 -10.10 -5.36 22.14
C SER A 143 -8.61 -5.10 22.39
N LEU A 144 -7.81 -5.03 21.33
CA LEU A 144 -6.39 -4.67 21.38
C LEU A 144 -6.14 -3.18 21.06
N TYR A 145 -7.21 -2.42 20.82
CA TYR A 145 -7.13 -0.98 20.56
C TYR A 145 -6.50 -0.25 21.74
N SER A 146 -5.40 0.41 21.48
CA SER A 146 -4.56 1.05 22.48
C SER A 146 -4.57 2.57 22.37
N PRO A 147 -4.08 3.32 23.38
CA PRO A 147 -3.86 4.76 23.23
C PRO A 147 -2.93 5.14 22.05
N PHE A 148 -2.08 4.22 21.62
CA PHE A 148 -1.22 4.40 20.44
C PHE A 148 -2.07 4.39 19.16
N ASP A 149 -2.99 3.43 19.01
CA ASP A 149 -3.87 3.34 17.84
C ASP A 149 -4.70 4.62 17.70
N LYS A 150 -5.24 5.12 18.82
CA LYS A 150 -5.95 6.39 18.86
C LYS A 150 -5.08 7.58 18.43
N ALA A 151 -3.80 7.58 18.81
CA ALA A 151 -2.87 8.67 18.50
C ALA A 151 -2.49 8.72 17.01
N ILE A 152 -2.49 7.55 16.34
CA ILE A 152 -2.19 7.44 14.90
C ILE A 152 -3.44 7.49 14.02
N GLY A 153 -4.64 7.58 14.61
CA GLY A 153 -5.90 7.80 13.90
C GLY A 153 -6.60 6.54 13.39
N HIS A 154 -6.30 5.41 14.03
CA HIS A 154 -7.10 4.17 13.85
C HIS A 154 -8.50 4.32 14.41
#